data_1deeefa5c44c9c68db0c1b1857822fc9
#
_entry.id   1deeefa5c44c9c68db0c1b1857822fc9
#
_cell.length_a   1.000
_cell.length_b   1.000
_cell.length_c   1.000
_cell.angle_alpha   90.00
_cell.angle_beta   90.00
_cell.angle_gamma   90.00
#
_symmetry.space_group_name_H-M   'P 1'
#
loop_
_entity.id
_entity.type
_entity.pdbx_description
1 polymer ?
#
loop_
_entity_poly.entity_id
_entity_poly.type
_entity_poly.pdbx_seq_one_letter_code
_entity_poly.pdbx_strand_id
1 'polypeptide(L)'
;VADAAGPADGTKQRLQLKELLEAGDFFFSHQAPLTLTLQRQFALAAAGKEALAWEHVEGRFVWNGAALQPLVEAGIGPWLSPIVHGALLCEPLEPLSGVSMTACLVSRRSCEHAGTRFKARGINDDGHTANYVETEQSLRFELRGGAEGAMASLVQVRGSAPLFWEQRTSTIKVNTKPKLTRNAALCLPALQRHVAQQLAAYGSPALLVSLLDAKGEEAALAAALAECAARVSVPTGQRIKYVPFDLRQASRSSRADGLKAGVAHLAADVRSIGHLVAQGPRLASGGRRGGA
;
A
#
# COMPACT_ATOMS: atom_id res chain seq x y z
N VAL A 1 16.87 -18.05 28.17
CA VAL A 1 15.92 -18.95 28.85
C VAL A 1 14.59 -18.74 28.14
N ALA A 2 14.27 -19.64 27.21
CA ALA A 2 12.97 -19.64 26.54
C ALA A 2 11.96 -20.23 27.54
N ASP A 3 11.04 -19.41 28.00
CA ASP A 3 9.87 -19.87 28.75
C ASP A 3 9.01 -20.73 27.82
N ALA A 4 8.94 -22.03 28.15
CA ALA A 4 8.05 -22.95 27.49
C ALA A 4 6.60 -22.55 27.80
N ALA A 5 5.93 -21.92 26.85
CA ALA A 5 4.50 -21.68 26.93
C ALA A 5 3.77 -23.03 27.09
N GLY A 6 2.94 -23.13 28.13
CA GLY A 6 2.19 -24.34 28.43
C GLY A 6 1.17 -24.73 27.34
N PRO A 7 0.66 -25.97 27.30
CA PRO A 7 -0.20 -26.46 26.21
C PRO A 7 -1.51 -25.66 25.99
N ALA A 8 -1.99 -24.93 26.99
CA ALA A 8 -3.18 -24.08 26.89
C ALA A 8 -2.95 -22.81 26.00
N ASP A 9 -1.74 -22.29 25.95
CA ASP A 9 -1.40 -21.10 25.15
C ASP A 9 -1.33 -21.45 23.65
N GLY A 10 -0.77 -22.60 23.29
CA GLY A 10 -0.72 -23.06 21.91
C GLY A 10 -2.08 -23.31 21.25
N THR A 11 -3.09 -23.67 22.00
CA THR A 11 -4.44 -23.89 21.49
C THR A 11 -5.11 -22.56 21.13
N LYS A 12 -4.96 -21.54 21.99
CA LYS A 12 -5.47 -20.20 21.73
C LYS A 12 -4.81 -19.56 20.51
N GLN A 13 -3.51 -19.69 20.38
CA GLN A 13 -2.76 -19.18 19.22
C GLN A 13 -3.18 -19.87 17.92
N ARG A 14 -3.42 -21.18 17.93
CA ARG A 14 -3.92 -21.94 16.78
C ARG A 14 -5.32 -21.49 16.35
N LEU A 15 -6.22 -21.24 17.29
CA LEU A 15 -7.55 -20.72 17.01
C LEU A 15 -7.48 -19.32 16.40
N GLN A 16 -6.67 -18.42 16.96
CA GLN A 16 -6.47 -17.09 16.43
C GLN A 16 -5.86 -17.10 15.01
N LEU A 17 -4.90 -17.99 14.76
CA LEU A 17 -4.33 -18.15 13.43
C LEU A 17 -5.37 -18.68 12.44
N LYS A 18 -6.18 -19.66 12.85
CA LYS A 18 -7.26 -20.20 12.03
C LYS A 18 -8.27 -19.10 11.67
N GLU A 19 -8.77 -18.33 12.63
CA GLU A 19 -9.68 -17.21 12.42
C GLU A 19 -9.07 -16.17 11.47
N LEU A 20 -7.78 -15.86 11.63
CA LEU A 20 -7.06 -14.92 10.78
C LEU A 20 -6.99 -15.39 9.31
N LEU A 21 -6.71 -16.68 9.10
CA LEU A 21 -6.62 -17.26 7.75
C LEU A 21 -8.01 -17.42 7.10
N GLU A 22 -9.04 -17.70 7.90
CA GLU A 22 -10.44 -17.82 7.45
C GLU A 22 -11.09 -16.46 7.15
N ALA A 23 -10.49 -15.34 7.57
CA ALA A 23 -10.99 -13.99 7.27
C ALA A 23 -10.97 -13.64 5.78
N GLY A 24 -10.25 -14.39 4.95
CA GLY A 24 -10.23 -14.20 3.49
C GLY A 24 -9.38 -13.03 3.02
N ASP A 25 -8.52 -12.48 3.88
CA ASP A 25 -7.67 -11.31 3.60
C ASP A 25 -6.26 -11.69 3.10
N PHE A 26 -5.99 -12.99 2.91
CA PHE A 26 -4.70 -13.50 2.45
C PHE A 26 -4.82 -14.09 1.06
N PHE A 27 -3.88 -13.69 0.19
CA PHE A 27 -3.88 -14.08 -1.23
C PHE A 27 -2.49 -14.57 -1.63
N PHE A 28 -2.47 -15.56 -2.51
CA PHE A 28 -1.27 -16.02 -3.20
C PHE A 28 -1.59 -16.39 -4.63
N SER A 29 -0.57 -16.44 -5.49
CA SER A 29 -0.72 -16.87 -6.87
C SER A 29 0.57 -17.48 -7.39
N HIS A 30 0.45 -18.57 -8.15
CA HIS A 30 1.55 -19.16 -8.90
C HIS A 30 1.75 -18.55 -10.29
N GLN A 31 0.82 -17.71 -10.74
CA GLN A 31 0.78 -17.17 -12.10
C GLN A 31 0.91 -15.64 -12.15
N ALA A 32 0.68 -14.97 -11.03
CA ALA A 32 0.74 -13.52 -10.96
C ALA A 32 1.63 -13.07 -9.80
N PRO A 33 2.58 -12.14 -10.02
CA PRO A 33 3.46 -11.62 -8.98
C PRO A 33 2.71 -10.61 -8.10
N LEU A 34 1.86 -11.10 -7.19
CA LEU A 34 0.96 -10.27 -6.37
C LEU A 34 1.66 -9.23 -5.49
N THR A 35 2.95 -9.41 -5.19
CA THR A 35 3.74 -8.46 -4.42
C THR A 35 4.19 -7.24 -5.24
N LEU A 36 4.07 -7.29 -6.58
CA LEU A 36 4.55 -6.26 -7.48
C LEU A 36 3.41 -5.47 -8.09
N THR A 37 3.61 -4.17 -8.24
CA THR A 37 2.75 -3.32 -9.06
C THR A 37 2.92 -3.64 -10.55
N LEU A 38 1.92 -3.34 -11.37
CA LEU A 38 2.02 -3.49 -12.83
C LEU A 38 3.19 -2.68 -13.41
N GLN A 39 3.45 -1.47 -12.90
CA GLN A 39 4.58 -0.67 -13.31
C GLN A 39 5.92 -1.40 -13.12
N ARG A 40 6.10 -2.08 -11.99
CA ARG A 40 7.30 -2.89 -11.71
C ARG A 40 7.36 -4.12 -12.60
N GLN A 41 6.24 -4.80 -12.82
CA GLN A 41 6.15 -5.94 -13.72
C GLN A 41 6.55 -5.57 -15.15
N PHE A 42 6.04 -4.44 -15.66
CA PHE A 42 6.42 -3.93 -16.98
C PHE A 42 7.90 -3.54 -17.06
N ALA A 43 8.43 -2.91 -16.00
CA ALA A 43 9.86 -2.56 -15.94
C ALA A 43 10.77 -3.80 -15.96
N LEU A 44 10.40 -4.86 -15.24
CA LEU A 44 11.10 -6.13 -15.24
C LEU A 44 11.03 -6.79 -16.63
N ALA A 45 9.86 -6.85 -17.24
CA ALA A 45 9.67 -7.40 -18.57
C ALA A 45 10.49 -6.64 -19.63
N ALA A 46 10.52 -5.30 -19.56
CA ALA A 46 11.35 -4.49 -20.44
C ALA A 46 12.86 -4.73 -20.25
N ALA A 47 13.27 -5.16 -19.05
CA ALA A 47 14.64 -5.56 -18.75
C ALA A 47 14.93 -7.06 -19.04
N GLY A 48 13.96 -7.79 -19.64
CA GLY A 48 14.09 -9.22 -19.92
C GLY A 48 14.12 -10.11 -18.68
N LYS A 49 13.54 -9.64 -17.56
CA LYS A 49 13.51 -10.34 -16.27
C LYS A 49 12.15 -10.94 -15.99
N GLU A 50 12.14 -12.09 -15.34
CA GLU A 50 10.91 -12.78 -14.95
C GLU A 50 10.34 -12.19 -13.66
N ALA A 51 9.12 -11.63 -13.72
CA ALA A 51 8.48 -10.98 -12.57
C ALA A 51 8.10 -11.96 -11.45
N LEU A 52 7.95 -13.26 -11.75
CA LEU A 52 7.66 -14.31 -10.75
C LEU A 52 8.91 -14.82 -10.04
N ALA A 53 10.11 -14.48 -10.52
CA ALA A 53 11.35 -14.89 -9.88
C ALA A 53 11.44 -14.34 -8.44
N TRP A 54 11.90 -15.19 -7.50
CA TRP A 54 11.93 -14.85 -6.07
C TRP A 54 12.74 -13.60 -5.77
N GLU A 55 13.82 -13.36 -6.47
CA GLU A 55 14.69 -12.18 -6.32
C GLU A 55 14.00 -10.84 -6.64
N HIS A 56 12.82 -10.90 -7.26
CA HIS A 56 12.04 -9.71 -7.60
C HIS A 56 10.83 -9.49 -6.68
N VAL A 57 10.59 -10.45 -5.76
CA VAL A 57 9.50 -10.36 -4.78
C VAL A 57 9.70 -9.14 -3.89
N GLU A 58 8.65 -8.34 -3.71
CA GLU A 58 8.67 -7.19 -2.82
C GLU A 58 8.45 -7.64 -1.37
N GLY A 59 9.55 -7.79 -0.62
CA GLY A 59 9.59 -8.41 0.71
C GLY A 59 8.65 -7.76 1.73
N ARG A 60 8.44 -6.44 1.66
CA ARG A 60 7.54 -5.74 2.59
C ARG A 60 6.07 -6.18 2.50
N PHE A 61 5.68 -6.90 1.46
CA PHE A 61 4.33 -7.44 1.30
C PHE A 61 4.26 -8.96 1.48
N VAL A 62 5.35 -9.61 1.88
CA VAL A 62 5.42 -11.06 2.09
C VAL A 62 5.12 -11.41 3.54
N TRP A 63 3.90 -11.85 3.83
CA TRP A 63 3.47 -12.14 5.19
C TRP A 63 3.93 -13.48 5.73
N ASN A 64 4.30 -14.41 4.87
CA ASN A 64 4.90 -15.71 5.22
C ASN A 64 6.43 -15.71 5.08
N GLY A 65 7.08 -14.55 4.95
CA GLY A 65 8.52 -14.44 4.70
C GLY A 65 9.39 -15.18 5.71
N ALA A 66 9.09 -15.03 7.00
CA ALA A 66 9.83 -15.75 8.05
C ALA A 66 9.78 -17.28 7.93
N ALA A 67 8.65 -17.84 7.48
CA ALA A 67 8.51 -19.26 7.23
C ALA A 67 9.21 -19.72 5.95
N LEU A 68 9.32 -18.83 4.96
CA LEU A 68 9.98 -19.14 3.68
C LEU A 68 11.50 -18.95 3.73
N GLN A 69 12.02 -18.16 4.65
CA GLN A 69 13.43 -17.80 4.71
C GLN A 69 14.40 -19.01 4.66
N PRO A 70 14.21 -20.10 5.43
CA PRO A 70 15.09 -21.27 5.35
C PRO A 70 15.06 -21.95 3.98
N LEU A 71 13.93 -21.91 3.29
CA LEU A 71 13.76 -22.49 1.96
C LEU A 71 14.40 -21.64 0.88
N VAL A 72 14.36 -20.32 1.02
CA VAL A 72 15.08 -19.38 0.16
C VAL A 72 16.58 -19.59 0.27
N GLU A 73 17.08 -19.72 1.49
CA GLU A 73 18.49 -20.00 1.77
C GLU A 73 18.95 -21.36 1.21
N ALA A 74 18.04 -22.33 1.15
CA ALA A 74 18.28 -23.63 0.51
C ALA A 74 18.20 -23.60 -1.04
N GLY A 75 17.95 -22.42 -1.65
CA GLY A 75 17.94 -22.26 -3.11
C GLY A 75 16.66 -22.76 -3.81
N ILE A 76 15.57 -23.02 -3.07
CA ILE A 76 14.31 -23.52 -3.65
C ILE A 76 13.29 -22.40 -3.94
N GLY A 77 13.77 -21.17 -4.10
CA GLY A 77 12.99 -19.98 -4.41
C GLY A 77 11.90 -20.15 -5.48
N PRO A 78 12.16 -20.81 -6.64
CA PRO A 78 11.17 -20.98 -7.70
C PRO A 78 9.90 -21.76 -7.30
N TRP A 79 9.93 -22.51 -6.20
CA TRP A 79 8.81 -23.31 -5.69
C TRP A 79 8.03 -22.60 -4.59
N LEU A 80 8.44 -21.39 -4.22
CA LEU A 80 7.86 -20.66 -3.12
C LEU A 80 6.77 -19.71 -3.59
N SER A 81 5.68 -19.65 -2.82
CA SER A 81 4.59 -18.70 -3.07
C SER A 81 4.51 -17.67 -1.95
N PRO A 82 4.83 -16.39 -2.25
CA PRO A 82 4.62 -15.32 -1.28
C PRO A 82 3.12 -15.13 -1.01
N ILE A 83 2.77 -14.99 0.26
CA ILE A 83 1.41 -14.66 0.70
C ILE A 83 1.33 -13.16 0.96
N VAL A 84 0.37 -12.51 0.32
CA VAL A 84 0.05 -11.09 0.50
C VAL A 84 -1.18 -10.96 1.39
N HIS A 85 -1.16 -10.03 2.33
CA HIS A 85 -2.33 -9.65 3.13
C HIS A 85 -2.94 -8.37 2.57
N GLY A 86 -4.24 -8.35 2.30
CA GLY A 86 -4.91 -7.16 1.77
C GLY A 86 -6.28 -7.41 1.17
N ALA A 87 -6.50 -6.91 -0.03
CA ALA A 87 -7.73 -7.11 -0.78
C ALA A 87 -7.44 -7.24 -2.27
N LEU A 88 -8.17 -8.13 -2.93
CA LEU A 88 -8.13 -8.33 -4.37
C LEU A 88 -9.55 -8.33 -4.89
N LEU A 89 -9.88 -7.38 -5.78
CA LEU A 89 -11.18 -7.26 -6.43
C LEU A 89 -10.96 -7.01 -7.91
N CYS A 90 -11.66 -7.76 -8.76
CA CYS A 90 -11.68 -7.53 -10.20
C CYS A 90 -13.13 -7.66 -10.69
N GLU A 91 -13.65 -6.59 -11.29
CA GLU A 91 -15.03 -6.50 -11.74
C GLU A 91 -15.08 -6.04 -13.19
N PRO A 92 -15.88 -6.70 -14.04
CA PRO A 92 -16.20 -6.18 -15.36
C PRO A 92 -17.01 -4.90 -15.22
N LEU A 93 -16.69 -3.90 -16.04
CA LEU A 93 -17.46 -2.67 -16.13
C LEU A 93 -18.39 -2.72 -17.35
N GLU A 94 -19.45 -1.91 -17.31
CA GLU A 94 -20.32 -1.72 -18.46
C GLU A 94 -19.50 -1.31 -19.69
N PRO A 95 -19.68 -1.98 -20.83
CA PRO A 95 -18.94 -1.67 -22.05
C PRO A 95 -19.20 -0.25 -22.52
N LEU A 96 -18.14 0.48 -22.85
CA LEU A 96 -18.23 1.82 -23.40
C LEU A 96 -17.86 1.78 -24.89
N SER A 97 -18.77 2.19 -25.77
CA SER A 97 -18.53 2.31 -27.22
C SER A 97 -17.92 1.04 -27.87
N GLY A 98 -18.34 -0.14 -27.38
CA GLY A 98 -17.85 -1.41 -27.92
C GLY A 98 -16.51 -1.90 -27.35
N VAL A 99 -15.97 -1.22 -26.36
CA VAL A 99 -14.77 -1.61 -25.61
C VAL A 99 -15.21 -2.31 -24.33
N SER A 100 -14.79 -3.54 -24.10
CA SER A 100 -14.95 -4.22 -22.81
C SER A 100 -13.89 -3.73 -21.84
N MET A 101 -14.29 -3.50 -20.59
CA MET A 101 -13.40 -3.00 -19.56
C MET A 101 -13.50 -3.88 -18.31
N THR A 102 -12.36 -4.11 -17.68
CA THR A 102 -12.29 -4.73 -16.34
C THR A 102 -11.53 -3.81 -15.41
N ALA A 103 -12.14 -3.46 -14.28
CA ALA A 103 -11.47 -2.75 -13.20
C ALA A 103 -10.94 -3.74 -12.18
N CYS A 104 -9.66 -3.62 -11.81
CA CYS A 104 -9.07 -4.38 -10.73
C CYS A 104 -8.52 -3.44 -9.66
N LEU A 105 -8.69 -3.84 -8.40
CA LEU A 105 -8.13 -3.19 -7.24
C LEU A 105 -7.32 -4.23 -6.47
N VAL A 106 -6.04 -3.96 -6.31
CA VAL A 106 -5.12 -4.79 -5.53
C VAL A 106 -4.60 -3.96 -4.38
N SER A 107 -4.91 -4.35 -3.16
CA SER A 107 -4.46 -3.67 -1.95
C SER A 107 -3.50 -4.58 -1.19
N ARG A 108 -2.29 -4.09 -0.89
CA ARG A 108 -1.19 -4.84 -0.26
C ARG A 108 -0.82 -4.16 1.04
N ARG A 109 -0.96 -4.85 2.15
CA ARG A 109 -0.56 -4.36 3.47
C ARG A 109 0.88 -4.75 3.76
N SER A 110 1.68 -3.80 4.23
CA SER A 110 3.06 -4.07 4.66
C SER A 110 3.11 -4.86 5.96
N CYS A 111 4.05 -5.78 6.06
CA CYS A 111 4.38 -6.54 7.27
C CYS A 111 5.47 -5.87 8.14
N GLU A 112 6.16 -4.81 7.64
CA GLU A 112 7.34 -4.22 8.31
C GLU A 112 7.03 -3.46 9.61
N HIS A 113 5.88 -2.77 9.66
CA HIS A 113 5.38 -2.14 10.89
C HIS A 113 3.92 -2.59 11.09
N ALA A 114 3.74 -3.90 11.10
CA ALA A 114 2.44 -4.52 11.28
C ALA A 114 1.89 -4.27 12.69
N GLY A 115 0.58 -4.22 12.78
CA GLY A 115 -0.13 -4.07 14.04
C GLY A 115 -1.61 -3.79 13.82
N THR A 116 -2.40 -3.86 14.87
CA THR A 116 -3.82 -3.53 14.75
C THR A 116 -4.00 -2.03 14.54
N ARG A 117 -5.01 -1.63 13.75
CA ARG A 117 -5.28 -0.25 13.35
C ARG A 117 -5.32 0.75 14.52
N PHE A 118 -5.74 0.33 15.70
CA PHE A 118 -5.88 1.21 16.86
C PHE A 118 -4.69 1.12 17.83
N LYS A 119 -3.81 0.14 17.69
CA LYS A 119 -2.64 -0.07 18.57
C LYS A 119 -1.34 0.37 17.94
N ALA A 120 -1.11 0.04 16.66
CA ALA A 120 0.07 0.51 15.95
C ALA A 120 -0.19 1.89 15.31
N ARG A 121 0.63 2.87 15.66
CA ARG A 121 0.55 4.25 15.20
C ARG A 121 1.93 4.79 14.86
N GLY A 122 1.96 5.79 13.99
CA GLY A 122 3.15 6.56 13.69
C GLY A 122 4.15 5.83 12.81
N ILE A 123 5.41 6.14 13.02
CA ILE A 123 6.57 5.64 12.28
C ILE A 123 7.55 4.98 13.23
N ASN A 124 8.32 4.00 12.75
CA ASN A 124 9.47 3.47 13.47
C ASN A 124 10.78 4.16 13.04
N ASP A 125 11.88 3.83 13.72
CA ASP A 125 13.19 4.44 13.42
C ASP A 125 13.71 4.08 12.01
N ASP A 126 13.25 2.97 11.40
CA ASP A 126 13.61 2.55 10.05
C ASP A 126 12.86 3.31 8.94
N GLY A 127 11.85 4.12 9.31
CA GLY A 127 11.04 4.87 8.37
C GLY A 127 9.77 4.14 7.90
N HIS A 128 9.42 3.02 8.53
CA HIS A 128 8.20 2.29 8.19
C HIS A 128 7.03 2.83 9.00
N THR A 129 5.96 3.22 8.31
CA THR A 129 4.73 3.72 8.95
C THR A 129 3.80 2.57 9.30
N ALA A 130 3.17 2.68 10.47
CA ALA A 130 2.13 1.73 10.87
C ALA A 130 0.95 1.75 9.90
N ASN A 131 0.35 0.57 9.67
CA ASN A 131 -0.78 0.40 8.76
C ASN A 131 -0.51 0.87 7.32
N TYR A 132 0.73 0.72 6.86
CA TYR A 132 1.09 1.02 5.49
C TYR A 132 0.38 0.05 4.53
N VAL A 133 -0.28 0.63 3.53
CA VAL A 133 -0.99 -0.10 2.48
C VAL A 133 -0.69 0.54 1.14
N GLU A 134 -0.25 -0.26 0.20
CA GLU A 134 -0.20 0.08 -1.22
C GLU A 134 -1.50 -0.37 -1.88
N THR A 135 -2.16 0.51 -2.61
CA THR A 135 -3.38 0.19 -3.37
C THR A 135 -3.16 0.55 -4.83
N GLU A 136 -3.26 -0.45 -5.67
CA GLU A 136 -3.18 -0.31 -7.11
C GLU A 136 -4.56 -0.45 -7.72
N GLN A 137 -4.98 0.56 -8.48
CA GLN A 137 -6.18 0.53 -9.30
C GLN A 137 -5.75 0.36 -10.75
N SER A 138 -6.30 -0.63 -11.44
CA SER A 138 -6.01 -0.83 -12.84
C SER A 138 -7.30 -0.98 -13.65
N LEU A 139 -7.24 -0.51 -14.89
CA LEU A 139 -8.28 -0.67 -15.89
C LEU A 139 -7.68 -1.42 -17.07
N ARG A 140 -8.28 -2.53 -17.43
CA ARG A 140 -7.94 -3.29 -18.62
C ARG A 140 -9.01 -3.04 -19.68
N PHE A 141 -8.57 -2.71 -20.88
CA PHE A 141 -9.41 -2.43 -22.03
C PHE A 141 -9.21 -3.53 -23.06
N GLU A 142 -10.31 -4.13 -23.53
CA GLU A 142 -10.30 -5.15 -24.57
C GLU A 142 -11.11 -4.66 -25.77
N LEU A 143 -10.45 -4.52 -26.90
CA LEU A 143 -11.11 -4.09 -28.12
C LEU A 143 -11.81 -5.26 -28.81
N ARG A 144 -12.99 -5.03 -29.41
CA ARG A 144 -13.68 -6.02 -30.21
C ARG A 144 -12.83 -6.38 -31.43
N GLY A 145 -12.78 -7.67 -31.77
CA GLY A 145 -12.02 -8.16 -32.94
C GLY A 145 -10.60 -8.59 -32.64
N GLY A 146 -10.18 -8.65 -31.36
CA GLY A 146 -8.88 -9.19 -30.95
C GLY A 146 -7.71 -8.26 -31.21
N ALA A 147 -7.96 -6.97 -31.39
CA ALA A 147 -6.93 -5.95 -31.38
C ALA A 147 -6.23 -5.88 -30.01
N GLU A 148 -4.97 -5.43 -29.99
CA GLU A 148 -4.20 -5.30 -28.75
C GLU A 148 -4.95 -4.45 -27.74
N GLY A 149 -5.17 -5.00 -26.54
CA GLY A 149 -5.78 -4.30 -25.45
C GLY A 149 -4.84 -3.27 -24.84
N ALA A 150 -5.41 -2.30 -24.14
CA ALA A 150 -4.66 -1.33 -23.35
C ALA A 150 -4.90 -1.58 -21.86
N MET A 151 -3.95 -1.14 -21.02
CA MET A 151 -4.06 -1.19 -19.58
C MET A 151 -3.61 0.14 -19.00
N ALA A 152 -4.35 0.64 -18.01
CA ALA A 152 -3.94 1.79 -17.21
C ALA A 152 -3.84 1.36 -15.74
N SER A 153 -2.83 1.85 -15.03
CA SER A 153 -2.66 1.58 -13.60
C SER A 153 -2.23 2.84 -12.85
N LEU A 154 -2.83 3.03 -11.68
CA LEU A 154 -2.51 4.07 -10.72
C LEU A 154 -2.25 3.44 -9.37
N VAL A 155 -1.09 3.77 -8.77
CA VAL A 155 -0.70 3.30 -7.45
C VAL A 155 -0.83 4.44 -6.45
N GLN A 156 -1.44 4.14 -5.31
CA GLN A 156 -1.56 5.02 -4.16
C GLN A 156 -1.07 4.29 -2.92
N VAL A 157 -0.46 5.03 -2.01
CA VAL A 157 -0.05 4.49 -0.72
C VAL A 157 -0.71 5.28 0.40
N ARG A 158 -1.02 4.61 1.49
CA ARG A 158 -1.51 5.22 2.73
C ARG A 158 -0.83 4.59 3.94
N GLY A 159 -0.72 5.35 4.99
CA GLY A 159 -0.17 4.89 6.25
C GLY A 159 -0.53 5.83 7.39
N SER A 160 -0.07 5.50 8.57
CA SER A 160 -0.14 6.42 9.71
C SER A 160 0.70 7.66 9.43
N ALA A 161 0.34 8.79 10.04
CA ALA A 161 1.17 9.99 9.96
C ALA A 161 2.62 9.64 10.32
N PRO A 162 3.61 9.97 9.47
CA PRO A 162 5.02 9.53 9.62
C PRO A 162 5.77 10.34 10.68
N LEU A 163 5.25 10.31 11.90
CA LEU A 163 5.78 10.93 13.10
C LEU A 163 5.80 9.88 14.23
N PHE A 164 6.59 10.09 15.26
CA PHE A 164 6.53 9.28 16.47
C PHE A 164 5.38 9.77 17.35
N TRP A 165 4.28 9.02 17.36
CA TRP A 165 3.11 9.33 18.14
C TRP A 165 2.34 8.10 18.59
N GLU A 166 1.57 8.23 19.66
CA GLU A 166 0.73 7.21 20.24
C GLU A 166 -0.72 7.68 20.43
N GLN A 167 -1.63 6.74 20.47
CA GLN A 167 -3.00 6.97 20.87
C GLN A 167 -3.42 5.80 21.75
N ARG A 168 -3.49 6.04 23.05
CA ARG A 168 -3.84 5.00 24.01
C ARG A 168 -5.35 4.78 23.97
N THR A 169 -5.77 3.54 23.72
CA THR A 169 -7.15 3.11 23.93
C THR A 169 -7.30 2.65 25.37
N SER A 170 -8.19 3.25 26.14
CA SER A 170 -8.59 2.72 27.45
C SER A 170 -9.92 1.97 27.31
N THR A 171 -10.18 1.02 28.21
CA THR A 171 -11.45 0.30 28.29
C THR A 171 -12.66 1.20 28.51
N ILE A 172 -12.43 2.44 29.00
CA ILE A 172 -13.48 3.42 29.34
C ILE A 172 -13.63 4.51 28.26
N LYS A 173 -12.55 4.84 27.51
CA LYS A 173 -12.57 5.84 26.43
C LYS A 173 -11.97 5.24 25.16
N VAL A 174 -12.80 5.03 24.16
CA VAL A 174 -12.41 4.46 22.87
C VAL A 174 -11.48 5.39 22.07
N ASN A 175 -11.58 6.71 22.28
CA ASN A 175 -10.74 7.71 21.61
C ASN A 175 -10.04 8.60 22.63
N THR A 176 -8.77 8.34 22.88
CA THR A 176 -7.90 9.29 23.58
C THR A 176 -7.22 10.21 22.55
N LYS A 177 -6.83 11.41 23.00
CA LYS A 177 -6.12 12.36 22.15
C LYS A 177 -4.81 11.75 21.65
N PRO A 178 -4.47 11.90 20.35
CA PRO A 178 -3.17 11.51 19.83
C PRO A 178 -2.08 12.39 20.48
N LYS A 179 -0.96 11.77 20.84
CA LYS A 179 0.15 12.42 21.53
C LYS A 179 1.47 12.15 20.79
N LEU A 180 2.20 13.19 20.44
CA LEU A 180 3.59 13.06 20.00
C LEU A 180 4.45 12.47 21.12
N THR A 181 5.21 11.44 20.80
CA THR A 181 6.18 10.82 21.72
C THR A 181 7.60 11.36 21.53
N ARG A 182 7.85 11.98 20.37
CA ARG A 182 9.10 12.71 20.05
C ARG A 182 8.74 14.04 19.38
N ASN A 183 9.55 15.06 19.58
CA ASN A 183 9.37 16.37 18.91
C ASN A 183 9.68 16.28 17.41
N ALA A 184 9.34 17.32 16.63
CA ALA A 184 9.53 17.36 15.19
C ALA A 184 11.00 17.12 14.77
N ALA A 185 11.96 17.69 15.49
CA ALA A 185 13.40 17.51 15.17
C ALA A 185 13.82 16.04 15.27
N LEU A 186 13.32 15.30 16.26
CA LEU A 186 13.59 13.87 16.44
C LEU A 186 12.78 12.98 15.48
N CYS A 187 11.66 13.48 14.93
CA CYS A 187 10.89 12.78 13.91
C CYS A 187 11.52 12.88 12.51
N LEU A 188 12.23 13.96 12.23
CA LEU A 188 12.76 14.27 10.89
C LEU A 188 13.63 13.15 10.27
N PRO A 189 14.58 12.50 10.99
CA PRO A 189 15.38 11.43 10.40
C PRO A 189 14.56 10.21 9.93
N ALA A 190 13.52 9.83 10.68
CA ALA A 190 12.65 8.72 10.30
C ALA A 190 11.76 9.10 9.11
N LEU A 191 11.19 10.32 9.10
CA LEU A 191 10.45 10.84 7.95
C LEU A 191 11.34 10.93 6.70
N GLN A 192 12.60 11.35 6.85
CA GLN A 192 13.57 11.39 5.76
C GLN A 192 13.79 10.01 5.13
N ARG A 193 13.95 8.96 5.96
CA ARG A 193 14.05 7.56 5.49
C ARG A 193 12.76 7.13 4.78
N HIS A 194 11.61 7.44 5.37
CA HIS A 194 10.32 7.12 4.77
C HIS A 194 10.18 7.72 3.38
N VAL A 195 10.44 9.03 3.24
CA VAL A 195 10.36 9.72 1.95
C VAL A 195 11.35 9.14 0.94
N ALA A 196 12.58 8.84 1.36
CA ALA A 196 13.57 8.21 0.50
C ALA A 196 13.09 6.83 -0.02
N GLN A 197 12.51 6.01 0.84
CA GLN A 197 11.92 4.71 0.47
C GLN A 197 10.76 4.88 -0.53
N GLN A 198 9.87 5.88 -0.32
CA GLN A 198 8.76 6.14 -1.24
C GLN A 198 9.28 6.59 -2.62
N LEU A 199 10.24 7.50 -2.66
CA LEU A 199 10.83 7.98 -3.91
C LEU A 199 11.62 6.87 -4.64
N ALA A 200 12.30 5.99 -3.92
CA ALA A 200 12.97 4.82 -4.50
C ALA A 200 11.98 3.81 -5.07
N ALA A 201 10.83 3.61 -4.40
CA ALA A 201 9.83 2.62 -4.80
C ALA A 201 8.93 3.11 -5.95
N TYR A 202 8.56 4.39 -5.96
CA TYR A 202 7.51 4.92 -6.85
C TYR A 202 7.98 6.06 -7.76
N GLY A 203 9.20 6.55 -7.55
CA GLY A 203 9.75 7.63 -8.36
C GLY A 203 9.34 9.03 -7.89
N SER A 204 9.62 10.02 -8.72
CA SER A 204 9.38 11.44 -8.50
C SER A 204 8.62 12.04 -9.71
N PRO A 205 7.74 13.03 -9.50
CA PRO A 205 7.41 13.70 -8.25
C PRO A 205 6.52 12.84 -7.33
N ALA A 206 6.58 13.09 -6.02
CA ALA A 206 5.70 12.47 -5.03
C ALA A 206 4.81 13.52 -4.35
N LEU A 207 3.59 13.11 -3.99
CA LEU A 207 2.61 13.95 -3.30
C LEU A 207 2.31 13.36 -1.92
N LEU A 208 2.62 14.11 -0.87
CA LEU A 208 2.29 13.76 0.52
C LEU A 208 1.03 14.53 0.94
N VAL A 209 -0.11 13.84 0.90
CA VAL A 209 -1.39 14.41 1.33
C VAL A 209 -1.64 14.06 2.78
N SER A 210 -1.75 15.08 3.64
CA SER A 210 -2.09 14.91 5.06
C SER A 210 -3.59 15.09 5.25
N LEU A 211 -4.25 14.08 5.82
CA LEU A 211 -5.66 14.13 6.19
C LEU A 211 -5.87 14.46 7.67
N LEU A 212 -4.82 14.92 8.36
CA LEU A 212 -4.91 15.33 9.76
C LEU A 212 -5.69 16.65 9.88
N ASP A 213 -6.54 16.74 10.89
CA ASP A 213 -7.24 17.98 11.19
C ASP A 213 -6.25 19.05 11.68
N ALA A 214 -6.25 20.22 11.05
CA ALA A 214 -5.44 21.36 11.45
C ALA A 214 -5.90 21.99 12.77
N LYS A 215 -7.09 21.60 13.27
CA LYS A 215 -7.69 22.10 14.52
C LYS A 215 -8.11 20.92 15.40
N GLY A 216 -8.25 21.19 16.70
CA GLY A 216 -8.71 20.17 17.65
C GLY A 216 -7.60 19.22 18.08
N GLU A 217 -7.93 17.95 18.26
CA GLU A 217 -7.06 16.95 18.89
C GLU A 217 -5.84 16.56 18.05
N GLU A 218 -5.92 16.65 16.72
CA GLU A 218 -4.86 16.30 15.78
C GLU A 218 -3.95 17.48 15.41
N ALA A 219 -4.28 18.71 15.84
CA ALA A 219 -3.57 19.93 15.46
C ALA A 219 -2.05 19.87 15.74
N ALA A 220 -1.66 19.28 16.86
CA ALA A 220 -0.24 19.12 17.21
C ALA A 220 0.49 18.18 16.23
N LEU A 221 -0.17 17.09 15.78
CA LEU A 221 0.38 16.17 14.78
C LEU A 221 0.46 16.87 13.42
N ALA A 222 -0.59 17.59 13.02
CA ALA A 222 -0.64 18.30 11.76
C ALA A 222 0.49 19.35 11.66
N ALA A 223 0.69 20.14 12.74
CA ALA A 223 1.76 21.13 12.82
C ALA A 223 3.16 20.49 12.74
N ALA A 224 3.39 19.44 13.52
CA ALA A 224 4.67 18.73 13.50
C ALA A 224 4.97 18.07 12.15
N LEU A 225 3.95 17.51 11.47
CA LEU A 225 4.11 16.93 10.15
C LEU A 225 4.43 18.00 9.10
N ALA A 226 3.76 19.15 9.14
CA ALA A 226 4.04 20.27 8.25
C ALA A 226 5.47 20.81 8.45
N GLU A 227 5.91 20.97 9.72
CA GLU A 227 7.28 21.38 10.04
C GLU A 227 8.30 20.38 9.50
N CYS A 228 8.11 19.10 9.74
CA CYS A 228 9.02 18.05 9.25
C CYS A 228 9.04 18.01 7.71
N ALA A 229 7.87 18.06 7.07
CA ALA A 229 7.75 18.01 5.62
C ALA A 229 8.46 19.20 4.94
N ALA A 230 8.41 20.39 5.54
CA ALA A 230 9.14 21.56 5.05
C ALA A 230 10.67 21.42 5.13
N ARG A 231 11.17 20.50 5.97
CA ARG A 231 12.60 20.28 6.22
C ARG A 231 13.14 19.00 5.57
N VAL A 232 12.27 18.18 4.97
CA VAL A 232 12.69 16.97 4.27
C VAL A 232 13.58 17.34 3.08
N SER A 233 14.76 16.76 3.03
CA SER A 233 15.68 16.88 1.91
C SER A 233 15.47 15.73 0.93
N VAL A 234 15.40 16.02 -0.34
CA VAL A 234 15.31 15.03 -1.42
C VAL A 234 16.50 15.17 -2.38
N PRO A 235 16.93 14.09 -3.05
CA PRO A 235 18.00 14.16 -4.04
C PRO A 235 17.74 15.18 -5.13
N THR A 236 18.80 15.74 -5.71
CA THR A 236 18.72 16.68 -6.82
C THR A 236 17.91 16.08 -7.98
N GLY A 237 16.96 16.84 -8.50
CA GLY A 237 16.05 16.39 -9.56
C GLY A 237 14.80 15.64 -9.06
N GLN A 238 14.74 15.27 -7.79
CA GLN A 238 13.53 14.72 -7.19
C GLN A 238 12.70 15.81 -6.51
N ARG A 239 11.39 15.58 -6.41
CA ARG A 239 10.45 16.53 -5.80
C ARG A 239 9.42 15.80 -4.96
N ILE A 240 9.14 16.39 -3.79
CA ILE A 240 8.02 16.03 -2.95
C ILE A 240 7.20 17.29 -2.66
N LYS A 241 5.88 17.19 -2.74
CA LYS A 241 4.96 18.27 -2.38
C LYS A 241 4.12 17.82 -1.19
N TYR A 242 4.14 18.59 -0.11
CA TYR A 242 3.24 18.40 1.02
C TYR A 242 1.95 19.19 0.82
N VAL A 243 0.81 18.54 1.01
CA VAL A 243 -0.52 19.15 0.89
C VAL A 243 -1.36 18.78 2.11
N PRO A 244 -1.67 19.73 2.99
CA PRO A 244 -2.70 19.53 4.02
C PRO A 244 -4.09 19.52 3.36
N PHE A 245 -4.91 18.53 3.68
CA PHE A 245 -6.26 18.39 3.14
C PHE A 245 -7.27 18.16 4.27
N ASP A 246 -8.11 19.16 4.53
CA ASP A 246 -9.16 19.08 5.54
C ASP A 246 -10.37 18.28 5.00
N LEU A 247 -10.36 16.98 5.27
CA LEU A 247 -11.44 16.09 4.87
C LEU A 247 -12.78 16.43 5.54
N ARG A 248 -12.77 16.94 6.78
CA ARG A 248 -13.99 17.31 7.49
C ARG A 248 -14.63 18.56 6.88
N GLN A 249 -13.83 19.54 6.51
CA GLN A 249 -14.33 20.72 5.82
C GLN A 249 -14.89 20.35 4.44
N ALA A 250 -14.16 19.51 3.69
CA ALA A 250 -14.61 19.02 2.39
C ALA A 250 -15.91 18.22 2.46
N SER A 251 -16.20 17.54 3.57
CA SER A 251 -17.40 16.71 3.75
C SER A 251 -18.63 17.47 4.26
N ARG A 252 -18.52 18.78 4.56
CA ARG A 252 -19.63 19.56 5.17
C ARG A 252 -20.71 19.97 4.18
N SER A 253 -20.41 20.18 2.92
CA SER A 253 -21.37 20.68 1.91
C SER A 253 -22.27 19.55 1.34
N SER A 254 -21.71 18.51 0.89
CA SER A 254 -22.26 17.17 0.64
C SER A 254 -21.06 16.25 0.53
N ARG A 255 -21.20 15.03 1.02
CA ARG A 255 -20.04 14.11 1.08
C ARG A 255 -19.43 13.87 -0.29
N ALA A 256 -20.27 13.80 -1.32
CA ALA A 256 -19.83 13.59 -2.70
C ALA A 256 -19.25 14.85 -3.34
N ASP A 257 -19.90 16.01 -3.17
CA ASP A 257 -19.50 17.26 -3.82
C ASP A 257 -18.28 17.88 -3.13
N GLY A 258 -18.18 17.78 -1.82
CA GLY A 258 -17.00 18.24 -1.07
C GLY A 258 -15.76 17.43 -1.41
N LEU A 259 -15.89 16.11 -1.56
CA LEU A 259 -14.79 15.26 -2.02
C LEU A 259 -14.41 15.58 -3.46
N LYS A 260 -15.38 15.78 -4.38
CA LYS A 260 -15.11 16.20 -5.76
C LYS A 260 -14.37 17.51 -5.83
N ALA A 261 -14.79 18.52 -5.06
CA ALA A 261 -14.12 19.83 -5.01
C ALA A 261 -12.69 19.70 -4.46
N GLY A 262 -12.48 18.91 -3.40
CA GLY A 262 -11.15 18.66 -2.86
C GLY A 262 -10.25 17.90 -3.82
N VAL A 263 -10.77 16.87 -4.49
CA VAL A 263 -10.03 16.14 -5.53
C VAL A 263 -9.73 17.04 -6.73
N ALA A 264 -10.64 17.92 -7.12
CA ALA A 264 -10.41 18.87 -8.19
C ALA A 264 -9.24 19.82 -7.87
N HIS A 265 -9.11 20.24 -6.61
CA HIS A 265 -7.97 21.05 -6.15
C HIS A 265 -6.63 20.30 -6.29
N LEU A 266 -6.61 18.98 -6.07
CA LEU A 266 -5.43 18.14 -6.21
C LEU A 266 -5.21 17.61 -7.65
N ALA A 267 -6.17 17.80 -8.55
CA ALA A 267 -6.16 17.17 -9.86
C ALA A 267 -4.94 17.52 -10.72
N ALA A 268 -4.41 18.75 -10.61
CA ALA A 268 -3.20 19.15 -11.30
C ALA A 268 -1.97 18.42 -10.76
N ASP A 269 -1.85 18.31 -9.44
CA ASP A 269 -0.76 17.59 -8.77
C ASP A 269 -0.80 16.10 -9.08
N VAL A 270 -1.99 15.48 -9.00
CA VAL A 270 -2.18 14.07 -9.33
C VAL A 270 -1.82 13.80 -10.80
N ARG A 271 -2.22 14.66 -11.73
CA ARG A 271 -1.80 14.55 -13.15
C ARG A 271 -0.30 14.64 -13.31
N SER A 272 0.39 15.45 -12.52
CA SER A 272 1.85 15.60 -12.59
C SER A 272 2.63 14.37 -12.12
N ILE A 273 2.02 13.53 -11.27
CA ILE A 273 2.62 12.27 -10.81
C ILE A 273 2.60 11.24 -11.93
N GLY A 274 1.57 11.29 -12.78
CA GLY A 274 1.39 10.36 -13.87
C GLY A 274 0.73 9.04 -13.45
N HIS A 275 0.62 8.15 -14.41
CA HIS A 275 0.08 6.80 -14.26
C HIS A 275 0.69 5.91 -15.34
N LEU A 276 0.65 4.60 -15.15
CA LEU A 276 1.04 3.66 -16.19
C LEU A 276 -0.06 3.59 -17.24
N VAL A 277 0.32 3.73 -18.50
CA VAL A 277 -0.47 3.28 -19.66
C VAL A 277 0.39 2.36 -20.48
N ALA A 278 -0.04 1.14 -20.67
CA ALA A 278 0.64 0.14 -21.47
C ALA A 278 -0.31 -0.40 -22.54
N GLN A 279 0.21 -0.52 -23.76
CA GLN A 279 -0.37 -1.36 -24.82
C GLN A 279 0.36 -2.70 -24.72
N GLY A 280 -0.35 -3.78 -24.49
CA GLY A 280 0.31 -5.04 -24.22
C GLY A 280 -0.01 -6.11 -25.22
N PRO A 281 0.91 -7.06 -25.42
CA PRO A 281 0.55 -8.35 -26.00
C PRO A 281 -0.52 -8.98 -25.12
N ARG A 282 -1.43 -9.75 -25.73
CA ARG A 282 -2.47 -10.49 -25.03
C ARG A 282 -1.90 -11.10 -23.75
N LEU A 283 -2.27 -10.57 -22.58
CA LEU A 283 -2.07 -11.30 -21.35
C LEU A 283 -2.73 -12.65 -21.57
N ALA A 284 -1.95 -13.72 -21.47
CA ALA A 284 -2.41 -15.06 -21.76
C ALA A 284 -3.75 -15.27 -21.06
N SER A 285 -4.81 -15.36 -21.83
CA SER A 285 -6.11 -15.79 -21.33
C SER A 285 -5.86 -17.17 -20.75
N GLY A 286 -5.96 -17.28 -19.42
CA GLY A 286 -5.94 -18.57 -18.75
C GLY A 286 -7.01 -19.45 -19.39
N GLY A 287 -6.61 -20.27 -20.37
CA GLY A 287 -7.49 -21.19 -21.03
C GLY A 287 -8.06 -22.14 -19.99
N ARG A 288 -9.37 -22.08 -19.78
CA ARG A 288 -10.10 -23.23 -19.25
C ARG A 288 -9.84 -24.38 -20.23
N ARG A 289 -8.90 -25.23 -19.91
CA ARG A 289 -8.93 -26.57 -20.47
C ARG A 289 -10.05 -27.31 -19.75
N GLY A 290 -11.21 -27.39 -20.43
CA GLY A 290 -12.24 -28.33 -20.05
C GLY A 290 -11.62 -29.73 -20.06
N GLY A 291 -11.64 -30.38 -18.92
CA GLY A 291 -11.43 -31.81 -18.82
C GLY A 291 -12.69 -32.52 -19.32
N ALA A 292 -12.49 -33.42 -20.26
CA ALA A 292 -13.39 -34.51 -20.52
C ALA A 292 -13.25 -35.56 -19.43
#